data_0f311d4601527445e9a214d4aa166ef1
#
_entry.id   0f311d4601527445e9a214d4aa166ef1
#
_cell.length_a   1.000
_cell.length_b   1.000
_cell.length_c   1.000
_cell.angle_alpha   90.00
_cell.angle_beta   90.00
_cell.angle_gamma   90.00
#
_symmetry.space_group_name_H-M   'P 1'
#
loop_
_entity.id
_entity.type
_entity.pdbx_description
1 polymer ?
#
loop_
_entity_poly.entity_id
_entity_poly.type
_entity_poly.pdbx_seq_one_letter_code
_entity_poly.pdbx_strand_id
1 'polypeptide(L)'
;MDATAIPAFDAMGNLPPGIYRATLDAIQARFCTGEVRAHWGQVLREVVALVQSTERVEAMYIFGSFVTAKAAPADLDLFVIMAADFTSERVAGRARLLFDRSRAALVWGSCLYWMTAQTDRTPFLAAWQLRRDGGLRGIVEIQW
;
A
#
# COMPACT_ATOMS: atom_id res chain seq x y z
N MET A 1 -0.17 -23.20 -4.13
CA MET A 1 0.59 -22.72 -3.60
C MET A 1 0.49 -21.50 -3.32
N ASP A 2 0.99 -21.16 -2.69
CA ASP A 2 0.72 -19.94 -2.23
C ASP A 2 1.75 -18.98 -2.59
N ALA A 3 1.49 -18.27 -3.60
CA ALA A 3 2.39 -17.23 -4.03
C ALA A 3 2.50 -16.12 -3.01
N THR A 4 1.72 -16.24 -1.95
CA THR A 4 1.59 -15.12 -1.03
C THR A 4 2.54 -15.21 0.13
N ALA A 5 3.53 -16.05 0.07
CA ALA A 5 4.45 -16.17 1.19
C ALA A 5 5.24 -14.88 1.36
N ILE A 6 4.88 -14.12 2.38
CA ILE A 6 5.66 -12.96 2.80
C ILE A 6 6.79 -13.50 3.67
N PRO A 7 8.06 -13.21 3.35
CA PRO A 7 9.17 -13.78 4.10
C PRO A 7 9.25 -13.22 5.52
N ALA A 8 10.02 -13.89 6.36
CA ALA A 8 10.31 -13.39 7.69
C ALA A 8 11.05 -12.06 7.61
N PHE A 9 10.90 -11.23 8.64
CA PHE A 9 11.69 -10.02 8.76
C PHE A 9 13.17 -10.35 8.96
N ASP A 10 14.02 -9.46 8.46
CA ASP A 10 15.45 -9.56 8.73
C ASP A 10 15.76 -9.13 10.17
N ALA A 11 17.04 -9.13 10.53
CA ALA A 11 17.47 -8.80 11.91
C ALA A 11 17.09 -7.38 12.32
N MET A 12 16.86 -6.48 11.36
CA MET A 12 16.47 -5.10 11.63
C MET A 12 14.97 -4.88 11.58
N GLY A 13 14.18 -5.92 11.38
CA GLY A 13 12.73 -5.84 11.34
C GLY A 13 12.17 -5.38 10.00
N ASN A 14 12.92 -5.50 8.94
CA ASN A 14 12.45 -5.16 7.59
C ASN A 14 12.20 -6.42 6.77
N LEU A 15 11.34 -6.34 5.79
CA LEU A 15 11.27 -7.40 4.77
C LEU A 15 12.55 -7.34 3.93
N PRO A 16 13.11 -8.48 3.54
CA PRO A 16 14.24 -8.48 2.60
C PRO A 16 13.84 -7.71 1.32
N PRO A 17 14.81 -7.07 0.63
CA PRO A 17 14.48 -6.34 -0.59
C PRO A 17 13.71 -7.18 -1.60
N GLY A 18 12.68 -6.61 -2.22
CA GLY A 18 11.84 -7.29 -3.19
C GLY A 18 10.39 -6.81 -3.12
N ILE A 19 9.58 -7.34 -4.03
CA ILE A 19 8.15 -7.08 -4.08
C ILE A 19 7.43 -8.40 -3.84
N TYR A 20 6.64 -8.46 -2.78
CA TYR A 20 5.97 -9.70 -2.36
C TYR A 20 4.48 -9.56 -2.56
N ARG A 21 3.89 -10.45 -3.35
CA ARG A 21 2.45 -10.43 -3.59
C ARG A 21 1.73 -11.22 -2.50
N ALA A 22 0.66 -10.63 -1.98
CA ALA A 22 -0.15 -11.27 -0.95
C ALA A 22 -1.59 -10.80 -1.05
N THR A 23 -2.52 -11.69 -0.69
CA THR A 23 -3.93 -11.32 -0.60
C THR A 23 -4.15 -10.36 0.57
N LEU A 24 -5.24 -9.60 0.51
CA LEU A 24 -5.58 -8.70 1.60
C LEU A 24 -5.71 -9.47 2.94
N ASP A 25 -6.30 -10.66 2.91
CA ASP A 25 -6.41 -11.48 4.11
C ASP A 25 -5.06 -11.91 4.67
N ALA A 26 -4.13 -12.29 3.81
CA ALA A 26 -2.77 -12.63 4.24
C ALA A 26 -2.04 -11.43 4.84
N ILE A 27 -2.22 -10.26 4.23
CA ILE A 27 -1.65 -9.00 4.73
C ILE A 27 -2.24 -8.66 6.10
N GLN A 28 -3.54 -8.79 6.27
CA GLN A 28 -4.22 -8.55 7.55
C GLN A 28 -3.68 -9.50 8.62
N ALA A 29 -3.56 -10.78 8.30
CA ALA A 29 -3.05 -11.77 9.24
C ALA A 29 -1.62 -11.49 9.67
N ARG A 30 -0.79 -11.03 8.75
CA ARG A 30 0.63 -10.80 9.00
C ARG A 30 0.91 -9.49 9.72
N PHE A 31 0.26 -8.40 9.32
CA PHE A 31 0.66 -7.06 9.74
C PHE A 31 -0.32 -6.37 10.69
N CYS A 32 -1.55 -6.85 10.83
CA CYS A 32 -2.59 -6.14 11.57
C CYS A 32 -2.83 -6.71 12.96
N THR A 33 -1.75 -7.03 13.69
CA THR A 33 -1.83 -7.48 15.07
C THR A 33 -1.52 -6.32 16.01
N GLY A 34 -2.21 -6.25 17.13
CA GLY A 34 -2.09 -5.16 18.07
C GLY A 34 -3.02 -3.99 17.71
N GLU A 35 -3.25 -3.11 18.68
CA GLU A 35 -4.27 -2.08 18.57
C GLU A 35 -4.01 -1.08 17.46
N VAL A 36 -2.78 -0.56 17.38
CA VAL A 36 -2.41 0.43 16.36
C VAL A 36 -2.49 -0.17 14.97
N ARG A 37 -1.97 -1.37 14.80
CA ARG A 37 -1.97 -2.04 13.49
C ARG A 37 -3.36 -2.48 13.09
N ALA A 38 -4.22 -2.84 14.04
CA ALA A 38 -5.61 -3.17 13.74
C ALA A 38 -6.35 -1.95 13.17
N HIS A 39 -6.09 -0.77 13.69
CA HIS A 39 -6.63 0.47 13.14
C HIS A 39 -6.21 0.66 11.67
N TRP A 40 -4.91 0.50 11.38
CA TRP A 40 -4.43 0.61 10.00
C TRP A 40 -5.00 -0.47 9.11
N GLY A 41 -5.25 -1.65 9.65
CA GLY A 41 -5.93 -2.72 8.92
C GLY A 41 -7.33 -2.34 8.48
N GLN A 42 -8.09 -1.67 9.34
CA GLN A 42 -9.42 -1.18 8.98
C GLN A 42 -9.34 -0.10 7.89
N VAL A 43 -8.41 0.84 8.03
CA VAL A 43 -8.17 1.86 7.01
C VAL A 43 -7.82 1.21 5.67
N LEU A 44 -6.93 0.23 5.68
CA LEU A 44 -6.52 -0.47 4.47
C LEU A 44 -7.72 -1.14 3.78
N ARG A 45 -8.57 -1.83 4.55
CA ARG A 45 -9.76 -2.47 3.99
C ARG A 45 -10.70 -1.47 3.34
N GLU A 46 -10.95 -0.35 3.99
CA GLU A 46 -11.81 0.69 3.42
C GLU A 46 -11.20 1.27 2.14
N VAL A 47 -9.92 1.61 2.18
CA VAL A 47 -9.24 2.21 1.02
C VAL A 47 -9.23 1.22 -0.15
N VAL A 48 -8.92 -0.05 0.10
CA VAL A 48 -8.93 -1.07 -0.97
C VAL A 48 -10.33 -1.18 -1.59
N ALA A 49 -11.37 -1.23 -0.76
CA ALA A 49 -12.73 -1.32 -1.27
C ALA A 49 -13.10 -0.11 -2.13
N LEU A 50 -12.72 1.09 -1.72
CA LEU A 50 -12.99 2.30 -2.48
C LEU A 50 -12.21 2.35 -3.80
N VAL A 51 -10.94 1.94 -3.77
CA VAL A 51 -10.11 1.88 -4.98
C VAL A 51 -10.71 0.88 -5.96
N GLN A 52 -11.08 -0.31 -5.48
CA GLN A 52 -11.70 -1.33 -6.33
C GLN A 52 -13.04 -0.88 -6.90
N SER A 53 -13.79 -0.06 -6.15
CA SER A 53 -15.09 0.43 -6.61
C SER A 53 -15.00 1.30 -7.86
N THR A 54 -13.82 1.83 -8.16
CA THR A 54 -13.61 2.59 -9.40
C THR A 54 -13.59 1.70 -10.63
N GLU A 55 -13.33 0.40 -10.46
CA GLU A 55 -13.15 -0.57 -11.53
C GLU A 55 -12.03 -0.19 -12.51
N ARG A 56 -11.09 0.62 -12.05
CA ARG A 56 -9.96 1.11 -12.86
C ARG A 56 -8.61 0.89 -12.21
N VAL A 57 -8.53 0.13 -11.12
CA VAL A 57 -7.25 -0.15 -10.46
C VAL A 57 -6.53 -1.29 -11.16
N GLU A 58 -5.23 -1.14 -11.39
CA GLU A 58 -4.38 -2.19 -11.94
C GLU A 58 -3.52 -2.85 -10.89
N ALA A 59 -2.98 -2.08 -9.96
CA ALA A 59 -2.12 -2.61 -8.91
C ALA A 59 -2.12 -1.69 -7.70
N MET A 60 -1.84 -2.27 -6.53
CA MET A 60 -1.74 -1.50 -5.31
C MET A 60 -0.63 -2.08 -4.45
N TYR A 61 0.21 -1.21 -3.91
CA TYR A 61 1.38 -1.59 -3.12
C TYR A 61 1.32 -0.93 -1.75
N ILE A 62 1.85 -1.62 -0.75
CA ILE A 62 2.03 -1.10 0.60
C ILE A 62 3.53 -1.02 0.86
N PHE A 63 3.99 0.13 1.32
CA PHE A 63 5.40 0.31 1.64
C PHE A 63 5.54 1.04 2.98
N GLY A 64 6.74 1.38 3.37
CA GLY A 64 6.97 2.12 4.60
C GLY A 64 6.90 1.25 5.85
N SER A 65 6.73 1.89 7.00
CA SER A 65 6.85 1.22 8.29
C SER A 65 5.75 0.20 8.57
N PHE A 66 4.60 0.30 7.91
CA PHE A 66 3.51 -0.65 8.14
C PHE A 66 3.92 -2.09 7.78
N VAL A 67 4.75 -2.26 6.75
CA VAL A 67 5.22 -3.60 6.33
C VAL A 67 6.56 -3.97 6.97
N THR A 68 6.78 -3.51 8.18
CA THR A 68 7.95 -3.85 9.00
C THR A 68 7.51 -4.37 10.36
N ALA A 69 8.47 -4.75 11.19
CA ALA A 69 8.22 -5.20 12.56
C ALA A 69 7.98 -4.05 13.55
N LYS A 70 7.94 -2.79 13.10
CA LYS A 70 7.74 -1.65 14.00
C LYS A 70 6.42 -1.80 14.75
N ALA A 71 6.45 -1.67 16.07
CA ALA A 71 5.28 -1.95 16.91
C ALA A 71 4.10 -1.01 16.63
N ALA A 72 4.39 0.28 16.43
CA ALA A 72 3.36 1.29 16.23
C ALA A 72 3.70 2.19 15.06
N PRO A 73 3.48 1.71 13.81
CA PRO A 73 3.74 2.55 12.64
C PRO A 73 2.82 3.78 12.67
N ALA A 74 3.40 4.94 12.37
CA ALA A 74 2.68 6.20 12.40
C ALA A 74 1.80 6.40 11.17
N ASP A 75 2.11 5.70 10.08
CA ASP A 75 1.44 5.91 8.79
C ASP A 75 1.15 4.59 8.11
N LEU A 76 0.20 4.63 7.19
CA LEU A 76 -0.04 3.57 6.21
C LEU A 76 0.29 4.19 4.86
N ASP A 77 1.37 3.74 4.23
CA ASP A 77 1.86 4.29 2.96
C ASP A 77 1.44 3.39 1.81
N LEU A 78 0.68 3.96 0.87
CA LEU A 78 0.09 3.21 -0.23
C LEU A 78 0.48 3.81 -1.57
N PHE A 79 0.66 2.95 -2.56
CA PHE A 79 0.94 3.35 -3.94
C PHE A 79 -0.01 2.61 -4.86
N VAL A 80 -0.83 3.34 -5.62
CA VAL A 80 -1.89 2.77 -6.45
C VAL A 80 -1.61 3.08 -7.92
N ILE A 81 -1.69 2.05 -8.75
CA ILE A 81 -1.59 2.19 -10.20
C ILE A 81 -3.00 2.04 -10.77
N MET A 82 -3.46 3.09 -11.41
CA MET A 82 -4.77 3.10 -12.06
C MET A 82 -4.62 2.83 -13.56
N ALA A 83 -5.70 2.38 -14.19
CA ALA A 83 -5.71 2.13 -15.63
C ALA A 83 -5.28 3.38 -16.42
N ALA A 84 -4.75 3.16 -17.62
CA ALA A 84 -4.19 4.24 -18.44
C ALA A 84 -5.20 5.33 -18.77
N ASP A 85 -6.48 4.98 -18.88
CA ASP A 85 -7.56 5.92 -19.22
C ASP A 85 -8.24 6.54 -18.00
N PHE A 86 -7.73 6.28 -16.80
CA PHE A 86 -8.34 6.77 -15.57
C PHE A 86 -8.19 8.29 -15.43
N THR A 87 -9.28 8.93 -15.01
CA THR A 87 -9.25 10.34 -14.58
C THR A 87 -10.00 10.46 -13.26
N SER A 88 -9.43 11.19 -12.31
CA SER A 88 -10.03 11.33 -10.98
C SER A 88 -11.35 12.11 -11.03
N GLU A 89 -11.55 12.97 -12.03
CA GLU A 89 -12.78 13.72 -12.18
C GLU A 89 -14.00 12.83 -12.40
N ARG A 90 -13.81 11.62 -12.90
CA ARG A 90 -14.91 10.66 -13.13
C ARG A 90 -15.31 9.91 -11.89
N VAL A 91 -14.51 9.99 -10.83
CA VAL A 91 -14.80 9.29 -9.58
C VAL A 91 -15.74 10.15 -8.74
N ALA A 92 -16.81 9.56 -8.25
CA ALA A 92 -17.78 10.27 -7.42
C ALA A 92 -17.69 9.81 -5.97
N GLY A 93 -18.24 10.63 -5.06
CA GLY A 93 -18.41 10.28 -3.67
C GLY A 93 -17.10 10.18 -2.90
N ARG A 94 -17.11 9.32 -1.88
CA ARG A 94 -16.00 9.19 -0.94
C ARG A 94 -14.72 8.69 -1.62
N ALA A 95 -14.85 7.84 -2.63
CA ALA A 95 -13.70 7.31 -3.34
C ALA A 95 -12.86 8.41 -4.03
N ARG A 96 -13.50 9.50 -4.45
CA ARG A 96 -12.79 10.61 -5.08
C ARG A 96 -11.76 11.24 -4.16
N LEU A 97 -12.01 11.25 -2.87
CA LEU A 97 -11.11 11.84 -1.87
C LEU A 97 -9.75 11.13 -1.84
N LEU A 98 -9.71 9.85 -2.25
CA LEU A 98 -8.45 9.10 -2.29
C LEU A 98 -7.44 9.70 -3.27
N PHE A 99 -7.92 10.31 -4.34
CA PHE A 99 -7.08 10.81 -5.43
C PHE A 99 -6.66 12.27 -5.23
N ASP A 100 -7.01 12.85 -4.08
CA ASP A 100 -6.51 14.13 -3.61
C ASP A 100 -5.68 13.85 -2.35
N ARG A 101 -4.37 13.98 -2.47
CA ARG A 101 -3.44 13.56 -1.42
C ARG A 101 -3.70 14.24 -0.08
N SER A 102 -4.02 15.53 -0.10
CA SER A 102 -4.31 16.28 1.13
C SER A 102 -5.60 15.79 1.78
N ARG A 103 -6.62 15.52 0.98
CA ARG A 103 -7.91 15.05 1.50
C ARG A 103 -7.81 13.62 2.00
N ALA A 104 -7.07 12.76 1.29
CA ALA A 104 -6.85 11.39 1.75
C ALA A 104 -6.16 11.38 3.12
N ALA A 105 -5.15 12.23 3.31
CA ALA A 105 -4.45 12.34 4.58
C ALA A 105 -5.39 12.81 5.70
N LEU A 106 -6.28 13.76 5.41
CA LEU A 106 -7.23 14.25 6.40
C LEU A 106 -8.28 13.20 6.80
N VAL A 107 -8.78 12.44 5.83
CA VAL A 107 -9.88 11.49 6.08
C VAL A 107 -9.37 10.21 6.70
N TRP A 108 -8.26 9.65 6.20
CA TRP A 108 -7.78 8.33 6.60
C TRP A 108 -6.48 8.36 7.38
N GLY A 109 -5.79 9.50 7.43
CA GLY A 109 -4.46 9.60 8.03
C GLY A 109 -3.39 8.86 7.25
N SER A 110 -3.71 8.43 6.04
CA SER A 110 -2.83 7.60 5.21
C SER A 110 -2.14 8.44 4.15
N CYS A 111 -0.91 8.06 3.80
CA CYS A 111 -0.21 8.65 2.67
C CYS A 111 -0.50 7.80 1.43
N LEU A 112 -1.33 8.32 0.54
CA LEU A 112 -1.67 7.61 -0.68
C LEU A 112 -1.10 8.33 -1.89
N TYR A 113 -0.25 7.62 -2.63
CA TYR A 113 0.32 8.07 -3.90
C TYR A 113 -0.32 7.27 -5.02
N TRP A 114 -0.58 7.90 -6.16
CA TRP A 114 -1.17 7.18 -7.27
C TRP A 114 -0.66 7.72 -8.61
N MET A 115 -0.73 6.88 -9.62
CA MET A 115 -0.43 7.24 -11.00
C MET A 115 -1.21 6.32 -11.92
N THR A 116 -1.19 6.62 -13.22
CA THR A 116 -1.80 5.72 -14.20
C THR A 116 -0.74 4.83 -14.82
N ALA A 117 -1.20 3.76 -15.47
CA ALA A 117 -0.33 2.81 -16.15
C ALA A 117 0.38 3.40 -17.37
N GLN A 118 0.09 4.63 -17.75
CA GLN A 118 0.83 5.32 -18.82
C GLN A 118 2.27 5.61 -18.41
N THR A 119 2.54 5.75 -17.12
CA THR A 119 3.88 5.99 -16.60
C THR A 119 4.50 4.68 -16.15
N ASP A 120 5.77 4.47 -16.47
CA ASP A 120 6.49 3.28 -16.02
C ASP A 120 6.64 3.32 -14.51
N ARG A 121 6.16 2.28 -13.83
CA ARG A 121 6.19 2.21 -12.37
C ARG A 121 7.54 1.77 -11.81
N THR A 122 8.41 1.20 -12.62
CA THR A 122 9.66 0.59 -12.16
C THR A 122 10.52 1.52 -11.29
N PRO A 123 10.80 2.77 -11.70
CA PRO A 123 11.60 3.64 -10.84
C PRO A 123 10.91 4.02 -9.53
N PHE A 124 9.57 4.07 -9.51
CA PHE A 124 8.82 4.34 -8.29
C PHE A 124 8.88 3.16 -7.33
N LEU A 125 8.74 1.94 -7.85
CA LEU A 125 8.84 0.75 -7.01
C LEU A 125 10.24 0.61 -6.41
N ALA A 126 11.27 0.98 -7.15
CA ALA A 126 12.62 1.00 -6.62
C ALA A 126 12.77 2.05 -5.52
N ALA A 127 12.20 3.24 -5.72
CA ALA A 127 12.27 4.32 -4.74
C ALA A 127 11.53 3.96 -3.45
N TRP A 128 10.37 3.29 -3.53
CA TRP A 128 9.61 2.89 -2.35
C TRP A 128 10.31 1.80 -1.53
N GLN A 129 11.29 1.10 -2.10
CA GLN A 129 12.10 0.14 -1.37
C GLN A 129 13.30 0.79 -0.68
N LEU A 130 13.59 2.06 -0.96
CA LEU A 130 14.76 2.73 -0.40
C LEU A 130 14.45 3.25 1.00
N ARG A 131 15.32 2.90 1.97
CA ARG A 131 15.23 3.43 3.32
C ARG A 131 15.97 4.76 3.42
N ARG A 132 15.68 5.52 4.48
CA ARG A 132 16.34 6.81 4.73
C ARG A 132 17.85 6.67 4.91
N ASP A 133 18.32 5.51 5.40
CA ASP A 133 19.74 5.26 5.63
C ASP A 133 20.47 4.77 4.37
N GLY A 134 19.81 4.71 3.24
CA GLY A 134 20.37 4.23 1.98
C GLY A 134 20.25 2.74 1.75
N GLY A 135 19.77 1.98 2.72
CA GLY A 135 19.52 0.55 2.54
C GLY A 135 18.19 0.30 1.83
N LEU A 136 17.94 -0.97 1.53
CA LEU A 136 16.73 -1.39 0.86
C LEU A 136 15.88 -2.26 1.77
N ARG A 137 14.55 -2.21 1.58
CA ARG A 137 13.62 -3.12 2.24
C ARG A 137 12.47 -3.46 1.29
N GLY A 138 11.85 -4.61 1.53
CA GLY A 138 10.78 -5.09 0.68
C GLY A 138 9.48 -4.31 0.86
N ILE A 139 8.64 -4.40 -0.17
CA ILE A 139 7.29 -3.84 -0.19
C ILE A 139 6.31 -4.95 -0.55
N VAL A 140 5.04 -4.71 -0.36
CA VAL A 140 4.00 -5.72 -0.58
C VAL A 140 3.03 -5.23 -1.66
N GLU A 141 2.77 -6.10 -2.63
CA GLU A 141 1.75 -5.87 -3.66
C GLU A 141 0.50 -6.64 -3.28
N ILE A 142 -0.66 -5.97 -3.31
CA ILE A 142 -1.93 -6.62 -2.99
C ILE A 142 -2.37 -7.46 -4.18
N GLN A 143 -2.69 -8.72 -3.92
CA GLN A 143 -3.25 -9.64 -4.89
C GLN A 143 -4.75 -9.74 -4.64
N TRP A 144 -5.54 -9.43 -5.66
CA TRP A 144 -7.00 -9.62 -5.59
C TRP A 144 -7.47 -10.85 -6.32
#